data_7f5d296aa885201adefa2da30e724055
#
_entry.id   7f5d296aa885201adefa2da30e724055
#
_cell.length_a   1.000
_cell.length_b   1.000
_cell.length_c   1.000
_cell.angle_alpha   90.00
_cell.angle_beta   90.00
_cell.angle_gamma   90.00
#
_symmetry.space_group_name_H-M   'P 1'
#
loop_
_entity.id
_entity.type
_entity.pdbx_description
1 polymer ?
#
loop_
_entity_poly.entity_id
_entity_poly.type
_entity_poly.pdbx_seq_one_letter_code
_entity_poly.pdbx_strand_id
1 'polypeptide(L)'
;MSALILKCIACLTMLMDHIGYHTGIDWLRMVGRIALPIFVYLTASGYRKTSDPFRYILRLLAFALIAEPIYDYCFFSTRYNGAQNIMFTLALGLLAIMFVDKLRGKKYAFLLIPIPVGFIMYLADLVHADYGMYGVLLAVLFYLFDPISEEARGRKPFFIAMTVIAGILFAGRFILLDYSTQALKALGESASISFLSGIKLKPVSNWGKTQLWAIAALPFILLYNGERGVNIKSPILRKLYQYSFYLFYPLHLLIIALIVRH
;
A
#
# COMPACT_ATOMS: atom_id res chain seq x y z
N MET A 1 5.19 15.06 14.48
CA MET A 1 3.79 14.83 14.03
C MET A 1 3.28 13.54 14.67
N SER A 2 2.08 13.53 15.26
CA SER A 2 1.55 12.36 15.97
C SER A 2 0.89 11.34 15.03
N ALA A 3 0.64 10.10 15.52
CA ALA A 3 -0.07 9.06 14.77
C ALA A 3 -1.49 9.48 14.36
N LEU A 4 -2.18 10.29 15.18
CA LEU A 4 -3.49 10.80 14.82
C LEU A 4 -3.42 11.67 13.56
N ILE A 5 -2.52 12.65 13.54
CA ILE A 5 -2.35 13.56 12.40
C ILE A 5 -1.98 12.75 11.15
N LEU A 6 -1.05 11.80 11.29
CA LEU A 6 -0.62 10.97 10.17
C LEU A 6 -1.76 10.10 9.62
N LYS A 7 -2.62 9.53 10.50
CA LYS A 7 -3.84 8.81 10.09
C LYS A 7 -4.85 9.72 9.38
N CYS A 8 -5.07 10.94 9.88
CA CYS A 8 -5.97 11.89 9.23
C CYS A 8 -5.48 12.26 7.83
N ILE A 9 -4.17 12.49 7.65
CA ILE A 9 -3.58 12.74 6.32
C ILE A 9 -3.80 11.53 5.42
N ALA A 10 -3.54 10.31 5.90
CA ALA A 10 -3.73 9.10 5.12
C ALA A 10 -5.20 8.88 4.72
N CYS A 11 -6.15 9.10 5.64
CA CYS A 11 -7.59 9.00 5.34
C CYS A 11 -8.03 10.06 4.32
N LEU A 12 -7.57 11.31 4.47
CA LEU A 12 -7.91 12.40 3.55
C LEU A 12 -7.35 12.14 2.14
N THR A 13 -6.08 11.78 2.05
CA THR A 13 -5.45 11.48 0.75
C THR A 13 -6.06 10.24 0.10
N MET A 14 -6.45 9.21 0.87
CA MET A 14 -7.18 8.05 0.36
C MET A 14 -8.56 8.43 -0.18
N LEU A 15 -9.30 9.30 0.52
CA LEU A 15 -10.58 9.81 0.04
C LEU A 15 -10.40 10.58 -1.28
N MET A 16 -9.37 11.43 -1.38
CA MET A 16 -9.04 12.16 -2.62
C MET A 16 -8.72 11.18 -3.76
N ASP A 17 -7.99 10.09 -3.51
CA ASP A 17 -7.70 9.08 -4.51
C ASP A 17 -8.96 8.46 -5.10
N HIS A 18 -9.89 8.07 -4.24
CA HIS A 18 -11.11 7.40 -4.67
C HIS A 18 -12.08 8.38 -5.38
N ILE A 19 -12.19 9.61 -4.90
CA ILE A 19 -12.93 10.65 -5.63
C ILE A 19 -12.29 10.90 -7.01
N GLY A 20 -10.96 11.03 -7.08
CA GLY A 20 -10.23 11.22 -8.33
C GLY A 20 -10.40 10.04 -9.30
N TYR A 21 -10.53 8.81 -8.78
CA TYR A 21 -10.82 7.63 -9.59
C TYR A 21 -12.17 7.76 -10.31
N HIS A 22 -13.21 8.14 -9.60
CA HIS A 22 -14.57 8.22 -10.15
C HIS A 22 -14.83 9.48 -10.98
N THR A 23 -14.15 10.59 -10.66
CA THR A 23 -14.32 11.87 -11.38
C THR A 23 -13.33 12.04 -12.54
N GLY A 24 -12.31 11.17 -12.66
CA GLY A 24 -11.26 11.31 -13.68
C GLY A 24 -10.29 12.46 -13.40
N ILE A 25 -10.25 13.03 -12.18
CA ILE A 25 -9.38 14.15 -11.84
C ILE A 25 -7.99 13.64 -11.44
N ASP A 26 -7.03 13.75 -12.34
CA ASP A 26 -5.68 13.17 -12.17
C ASP A 26 -4.92 13.69 -10.95
N TRP A 27 -4.98 14.98 -10.63
CA TRP A 27 -4.24 15.52 -9.49
C TRP A 27 -4.73 14.96 -8.15
N LEU A 28 -6.03 14.64 -8.01
CA LEU A 28 -6.57 13.95 -6.84
C LEU A 28 -5.96 12.55 -6.71
N ARG A 29 -5.79 11.86 -7.83
CA ARG A 29 -5.12 10.55 -7.88
C ARG A 29 -3.65 10.65 -7.48
N MET A 30 -2.94 11.71 -7.92
CA MET A 30 -1.53 11.94 -7.57
C MET A 30 -1.37 12.13 -6.05
N VAL A 31 -2.16 13.03 -5.45
CA VAL A 31 -2.15 13.26 -4.01
C VAL A 31 -2.57 12.01 -3.26
N GLY A 32 -3.53 11.26 -3.79
CA GLY A 32 -4.04 10.02 -3.22
C GLY A 32 -2.98 8.94 -3.01
N ARG A 33 -1.95 8.88 -3.86
CA ARG A 33 -0.84 7.89 -3.74
C ARG A 33 -0.06 7.99 -2.43
N ILE A 34 -0.12 9.12 -1.74
CA ILE A 34 0.50 9.33 -0.43
C ILE A 34 -0.11 8.43 0.65
N ALA A 35 -1.38 8.04 0.51
CA ALA A 35 -2.12 7.28 1.51
C ALA A 35 -1.48 5.92 1.84
N LEU A 36 -1.17 5.13 0.80
CA LEU A 36 -0.65 3.77 0.99
C LEU A 36 0.62 3.71 1.84
N PRO A 37 1.71 4.42 1.51
CA PRO A 37 2.94 4.32 2.31
C PRO A 37 2.70 4.73 3.76
N ILE A 38 1.82 5.71 4.02
CA ILE A 38 1.49 6.12 5.39
C ILE A 38 0.74 5.01 6.12
N PHE A 39 -0.27 4.37 5.51
CA PHE A 39 -0.97 3.25 6.15
C PHE A 39 -0.05 2.06 6.39
N VAL A 40 0.79 1.71 5.43
CA VAL A 40 1.78 0.63 5.58
C VAL A 40 2.75 0.94 6.72
N TYR A 41 3.26 2.17 6.80
CA TYR A 41 4.15 2.61 7.86
C TYR A 41 3.48 2.55 9.25
N LEU A 42 2.25 3.07 9.36
CA LEU A 42 1.49 3.00 10.60
C LEU A 42 1.17 1.57 11.02
N THR A 43 0.95 0.68 10.07
CA THR A 43 0.72 -0.75 10.31
C THR A 43 1.99 -1.43 10.82
N ALA A 44 3.13 -1.20 10.18
CA ALA A 44 4.44 -1.71 10.63
C ALA A 44 4.84 -1.15 12.02
N SER A 45 4.64 0.16 12.25
CA SER A 45 4.85 0.78 13.56
C SER A 45 3.87 0.24 14.62
N GLY A 46 2.63 -0.09 14.22
CA GLY A 46 1.63 -0.73 15.07
C GLY A 46 2.04 -2.12 15.52
N TYR A 47 2.69 -2.90 14.64
CA TYR A 47 3.23 -4.22 14.98
C TYR A 47 4.19 -4.16 16.19
N ARG A 48 5.10 -3.19 16.22
CA ARG A 48 6.04 -3.00 17.34
C ARG A 48 5.37 -2.66 18.67
N LYS A 49 4.15 -2.12 18.61
CA LYS A 49 3.40 -1.62 19.78
C LYS A 49 2.29 -2.56 20.25
N THR A 50 2.03 -3.64 19.51
CA THR A 50 0.99 -4.61 19.87
C THR A 50 1.57 -5.73 20.72
N SER A 51 0.82 -6.15 21.74
CA SER A 51 1.13 -7.35 22.52
C SER A 51 0.73 -8.65 21.82
N ASP A 52 -0.15 -8.57 20.81
CA ASP A 52 -0.66 -9.73 20.09
C ASP A 52 -0.73 -9.43 18.58
N PRO A 53 0.37 -9.71 17.86
CA PRO A 53 0.43 -9.51 16.40
C PRO A 53 -0.59 -10.37 15.64
N PHE A 54 -0.87 -11.58 16.12
CA PHE A 54 -1.80 -12.48 15.43
C PHE A 54 -3.23 -11.93 15.46
N ARG A 55 -3.69 -11.45 16.64
CA ARG A 55 -5.00 -10.76 16.73
C ARG A 55 -5.05 -9.50 15.89
N TYR A 56 -3.91 -8.83 15.69
CA TYR A 56 -3.86 -7.66 14.81
C TYR A 56 -4.10 -8.07 13.35
N ILE A 57 -3.46 -9.14 12.88
CA ILE A 57 -3.67 -9.70 11.54
C ILE A 57 -5.14 -10.14 11.37
N LEU A 58 -5.68 -10.91 12.31
CA LEU A 58 -7.08 -11.36 12.26
C LEU A 58 -8.07 -10.20 12.19
N ARG A 59 -7.82 -9.12 12.93
CA ARG A 59 -8.66 -7.93 12.89
C ARG A 59 -8.62 -7.26 11.52
N LEU A 60 -7.45 -7.12 10.89
CA LEU A 60 -7.33 -6.59 9.52
C LEU A 60 -8.07 -7.47 8.52
N LEU A 61 -7.92 -8.80 8.62
CA LEU A 61 -8.63 -9.73 7.74
C LEU A 61 -10.15 -9.67 7.93
N ALA A 62 -10.63 -9.55 9.17
CA ALA A 62 -12.07 -9.41 9.42
C ALA A 62 -12.62 -8.13 8.75
N PHE A 63 -11.93 -6.99 8.88
CA PHE A 63 -12.33 -5.76 8.21
C PHE A 63 -12.12 -5.81 6.69
N ALA A 64 -11.13 -6.55 6.21
CA ALA A 64 -10.95 -6.80 4.78
C ALA A 64 -12.18 -7.52 4.19
N LEU A 65 -12.64 -8.59 4.84
CA LEU A 65 -13.82 -9.34 4.42
C LEU A 65 -15.12 -8.51 4.47
N ILE A 66 -15.27 -7.65 5.49
CA ILE A 66 -16.42 -6.73 5.60
C ILE A 66 -16.38 -5.67 4.49
N ALA A 67 -15.19 -5.18 4.17
CA ALA A 67 -15.01 -4.12 3.18
C ALA A 67 -15.09 -4.61 1.74
N GLU A 68 -14.81 -5.90 1.48
CA GLU A 68 -14.72 -6.46 0.11
C GLU A 68 -15.99 -6.26 -0.71
N PRO A 69 -17.18 -6.60 -0.24
CA PRO A 69 -18.41 -6.39 -1.02
C PRO A 69 -18.66 -4.91 -1.37
N ILE A 70 -18.25 -4.01 -0.46
CA ILE A 70 -18.39 -2.56 -0.67
C ILE A 70 -17.33 -2.06 -1.67
N TYR A 71 -16.12 -2.60 -1.59
CA TYR A 71 -15.04 -2.32 -2.53
C TYR A 71 -15.41 -2.74 -3.95
N ASP A 72 -15.87 -3.98 -4.12
CA ASP A 72 -16.36 -4.49 -5.40
C ASP A 72 -17.49 -3.63 -5.96
N TYR A 73 -18.47 -3.29 -5.11
CA TYR A 73 -19.57 -2.44 -5.51
C TYR A 73 -19.12 -1.02 -5.88
N CYS A 74 -18.10 -0.47 -5.22
CA CYS A 74 -17.60 0.88 -5.50
C CYS A 74 -16.82 0.94 -6.83
N PHE A 75 -15.91 -0.01 -7.07
CA PHE A 75 -14.95 0.07 -8.16
C PHE A 75 -15.33 -0.76 -9.40
N PHE A 76 -16.17 -1.79 -9.25
CA PHE A 76 -16.47 -2.73 -10.31
C PHE A 76 -17.97 -2.86 -10.55
N SER A 77 -18.36 -3.22 -11.78
CA SER A 77 -19.77 -3.40 -12.14
C SER A 77 -20.32 -4.76 -11.64
N THR A 78 -19.44 -5.70 -11.32
CA THR A 78 -19.76 -7.05 -10.89
C THR A 78 -19.24 -7.30 -9.48
N ARG A 79 -19.90 -8.18 -8.73
CA ARG A 79 -19.55 -8.50 -7.34
C ARG A 79 -18.17 -9.13 -7.13
N TYR A 80 -17.48 -9.52 -8.18
CA TYR A 80 -16.15 -10.13 -8.07
C TYR A 80 -15.34 -9.85 -9.33
N ASN A 81 -14.30 -9.07 -9.19
CA ASN A 81 -13.40 -8.74 -10.30
C ASN A 81 -11.98 -9.30 -10.11
N GLY A 82 -11.78 -10.16 -9.12
CA GLY A 82 -10.48 -10.77 -8.83
C GLY A 82 -9.51 -9.88 -8.03
N ALA A 83 -9.75 -8.56 -7.94
CA ALA A 83 -8.92 -7.66 -7.14
C ALA A 83 -9.46 -7.57 -5.70
N GLN A 84 -8.57 -7.70 -4.72
CA GLN A 84 -8.90 -7.64 -3.30
C GLN A 84 -8.52 -6.28 -2.72
N ASN A 85 -9.27 -5.79 -1.74
CA ASN A 85 -9.01 -4.49 -1.13
C ASN A 85 -7.67 -4.41 -0.37
N ILE A 86 -7.21 -3.18 -0.10
CA ILE A 86 -5.92 -2.87 0.52
C ILE A 86 -5.69 -3.52 1.90
N MET A 87 -6.75 -3.84 2.64
CA MET A 87 -6.60 -4.42 3.99
C MET A 87 -6.01 -5.83 3.94
N PHE A 88 -6.23 -6.59 2.84
CA PHE A 88 -5.54 -7.86 2.62
C PHE A 88 -4.03 -7.65 2.48
N THR A 89 -3.59 -6.64 1.72
CA THR A 89 -2.17 -6.29 1.59
C THR A 89 -1.54 -5.93 2.95
N LEU A 90 -2.24 -5.13 3.76
CA LEU A 90 -1.77 -4.76 5.09
C LEU A 90 -1.67 -5.98 6.03
N ALA A 91 -2.63 -6.91 5.95
CA ALA A 91 -2.60 -8.15 6.74
C ALA A 91 -1.45 -9.07 6.32
N LEU A 92 -1.22 -9.23 5.01
CA LEU A 92 -0.09 -9.99 4.46
C LEU A 92 1.24 -9.32 4.80
N GLY A 93 1.31 -7.98 4.76
CA GLY A 93 2.47 -7.23 5.23
C GLY A 93 2.80 -7.48 6.71
N LEU A 94 1.79 -7.51 7.60
CA LEU A 94 1.99 -7.88 8.99
C LEU A 94 2.44 -9.34 9.16
N LEU A 95 1.90 -10.25 8.36
CA LEU A 95 2.32 -11.65 8.37
C LEU A 95 3.80 -11.78 7.97
N ALA A 96 4.23 -11.06 6.94
CA ALA A 96 5.63 -11.03 6.52
C ALA A 96 6.53 -10.44 7.63
N ILE A 97 6.13 -9.34 8.26
CA ILE A 97 6.84 -8.74 9.41
C ILE A 97 6.98 -9.76 10.55
N MET A 98 5.93 -10.53 10.85
CA MET A 98 5.96 -11.54 11.90
C MET A 98 7.01 -12.63 11.62
N PHE A 99 7.19 -13.07 10.39
CA PHE A 99 8.26 -14.00 10.02
C PHE A 99 9.64 -13.34 10.12
N VAL A 100 9.78 -12.10 9.65
CA VAL A 100 11.02 -11.33 9.80
C VAL A 100 11.41 -11.21 11.26
N ASP A 101 10.47 -10.84 12.12
CA ASP A 101 10.71 -10.68 13.57
C ASP A 101 11.17 -11.97 14.24
N LYS A 102 10.55 -13.10 13.90
CA LYS A 102 10.92 -14.42 14.43
C LYS A 102 12.29 -14.92 13.94
N LEU A 103 12.71 -14.52 12.75
CA LEU A 103 13.90 -15.04 12.09
C LEU A 103 15.12 -14.12 12.23
N ARG A 104 14.96 -12.80 12.44
CA ARG A 104 16.05 -11.81 12.43
C ARG A 104 17.17 -12.08 13.42
N GLY A 105 16.89 -12.79 14.54
CA GLY A 105 17.90 -13.18 15.52
C GLY A 105 18.62 -14.52 15.24
N LYS A 106 18.29 -15.21 14.17
CA LYS A 106 18.90 -16.49 13.81
C LYS A 106 20.21 -16.33 13.05
N LYS A 107 21.14 -17.30 13.22
CA LYS A 107 22.48 -17.28 12.59
C LYS A 107 22.45 -17.09 11.08
N TYR A 108 21.43 -17.63 10.40
CA TYR A 108 21.28 -17.55 8.94
C TYR A 108 20.06 -16.71 8.52
N ALA A 109 19.74 -15.66 9.28
CA ALA A 109 18.57 -14.81 9.04
C ALA A 109 18.53 -14.25 7.61
N PHE A 110 19.67 -13.85 7.04
CA PHE A 110 19.76 -13.29 5.68
C PHE A 110 19.35 -14.29 4.57
N LEU A 111 19.49 -15.60 4.81
CA LEU A 111 19.02 -16.66 3.91
C LEU A 111 17.59 -17.09 4.21
N LEU A 112 17.19 -17.08 5.50
CA LEU A 112 15.93 -17.60 5.94
C LEU A 112 14.78 -16.60 5.74
N ILE A 113 15.03 -15.29 5.89
CA ILE A 113 14.00 -14.24 5.77
C ILE A 113 13.44 -14.11 4.33
N PRO A 114 14.27 -14.11 3.26
CA PRO A 114 13.74 -13.96 1.90
C PRO A 114 12.72 -15.01 1.48
N ILE A 115 12.81 -16.24 2.02
CA ILE A 115 11.92 -17.36 1.66
C ILE A 115 10.46 -17.07 2.03
N PRO A 116 10.09 -16.90 3.31
CA PRO A 116 8.70 -16.61 3.69
C PRO A 116 8.24 -15.24 3.18
N VAL A 117 9.11 -14.23 3.15
CA VAL A 117 8.76 -12.91 2.62
C VAL A 117 8.44 -12.99 1.13
N GLY A 118 9.28 -13.64 0.33
CA GLY A 118 9.05 -13.85 -1.10
C GLY A 118 7.78 -14.67 -1.38
N PHE A 119 7.53 -15.71 -0.57
CA PHE A 119 6.30 -16.48 -0.67
C PHE A 119 5.04 -15.64 -0.38
N ILE A 120 5.07 -14.80 0.67
CA ILE A 120 3.94 -13.93 1.02
C ILE A 120 3.76 -12.82 -0.04
N MET A 121 4.84 -12.28 -0.60
CA MET A 121 4.79 -11.35 -1.72
C MET A 121 4.12 -11.99 -2.95
N TYR A 122 4.52 -13.21 -3.30
CA TYR A 122 3.90 -13.98 -4.38
C TYR A 122 2.42 -14.27 -4.09
N LEU A 123 2.08 -14.65 -2.86
CA LEU A 123 0.69 -14.87 -2.44
C LEU A 123 -0.15 -13.58 -2.56
N ALA A 124 0.41 -12.42 -2.22
CA ALA A 124 -0.29 -11.14 -2.35
C ALA A 124 -0.65 -10.82 -3.82
N ASP A 125 0.26 -11.12 -4.76
CA ASP A 125 -0.03 -10.99 -6.19
C ASP A 125 -1.00 -12.07 -6.68
N LEU A 126 -0.88 -13.31 -6.20
CA LEU A 126 -1.76 -14.42 -6.58
C LEU A 126 -3.23 -14.17 -6.20
N VAL A 127 -3.48 -13.62 -5.00
CA VAL A 127 -4.83 -13.24 -4.57
C VAL A 127 -5.26 -11.87 -5.10
N HIS A 128 -4.47 -11.24 -5.96
CA HIS A 128 -4.70 -9.91 -6.53
C HIS A 128 -4.97 -8.83 -5.46
N ALA A 129 -4.29 -8.91 -4.31
CA ALA A 129 -4.40 -7.89 -3.27
C ALA A 129 -3.94 -6.53 -3.81
N ASP A 130 -4.66 -5.46 -3.48
CA ASP A 130 -4.31 -4.10 -3.94
C ASP A 130 -2.87 -3.76 -3.54
N TYR A 131 -2.08 -3.26 -4.50
CA TYR A 131 -0.61 -3.09 -4.40
C TYR A 131 0.21 -4.38 -4.21
N GLY A 132 -0.37 -5.57 -4.06
CA GLY A 132 0.26 -6.88 -4.09
C GLY A 132 1.62 -6.96 -3.39
N MET A 133 2.62 -7.50 -4.08
CA MET A 133 3.97 -7.67 -3.54
C MET A 133 4.64 -6.36 -3.10
N TYR A 134 4.33 -5.23 -3.74
CA TYR A 134 4.92 -3.93 -3.36
C TYR A 134 4.52 -3.51 -1.95
N GLY A 135 3.23 -3.63 -1.61
CA GLY A 135 2.75 -3.27 -0.28
C GLY A 135 3.36 -4.15 0.82
N VAL A 136 3.53 -5.45 0.55
CA VAL A 136 4.20 -6.39 1.47
C VAL A 136 5.68 -6.04 1.64
N LEU A 137 6.40 -5.80 0.53
CA LEU A 137 7.80 -5.38 0.57
C LEU A 137 7.98 -4.09 1.36
N LEU A 138 7.13 -3.09 1.09
CA LEU A 138 7.17 -1.80 1.78
C LEU A 138 6.94 -1.96 3.28
N ALA A 139 6.03 -2.85 3.71
CA ALA A 139 5.79 -3.15 5.11
C ALA A 139 7.04 -3.74 5.80
N VAL A 140 7.71 -4.67 5.14
CA VAL A 140 8.95 -5.27 5.65
C VAL A 140 10.07 -4.23 5.73
N LEU A 141 10.24 -3.38 4.69
CA LEU A 141 11.24 -2.31 4.69
C LEU A 141 11.00 -1.30 5.82
N PHE A 142 9.75 -0.89 6.02
CA PHE A 142 9.37 0.03 7.08
C PHE A 142 9.57 -0.58 8.47
N TYR A 143 9.37 -1.89 8.61
CA TYR A 143 9.68 -2.57 9.85
C TYR A 143 11.19 -2.66 10.12
N LEU A 144 12.00 -3.03 9.12
CA LEU A 144 13.44 -3.21 9.30
C LEU A 144 14.21 -1.90 9.49
N PHE A 145 13.76 -0.83 8.84
CA PHE A 145 14.47 0.45 8.76
C PHE A 145 13.70 1.63 9.36
N ASP A 146 12.74 1.36 10.25
CA ASP A 146 11.95 2.40 10.92
C ASP A 146 12.85 3.50 11.50
N PRO A 147 12.76 4.76 11.00
CA PRO A 147 13.65 5.84 11.41
C PRO A 147 13.49 6.27 12.87
N ILE A 148 12.43 5.80 13.54
CA ILE A 148 12.10 6.12 14.94
C ILE A 148 12.58 5.02 15.89
N SER A 149 12.77 3.80 15.40
CA SER A 149 13.26 2.71 16.25
C SER A 149 14.70 2.96 16.68
N GLU A 150 15.00 2.64 17.93
CA GLU A 150 16.38 2.78 18.45
C GLU A 150 17.37 1.91 17.68
N GLU A 151 16.95 0.72 17.23
CA GLU A 151 17.75 -0.20 16.45
C GLU A 151 18.14 0.37 15.06
N ALA A 152 17.31 1.26 14.50
CA ALA A 152 17.52 1.89 13.21
C ALA A 152 17.99 3.35 13.32
N ARG A 153 18.27 3.85 14.54
CA ARG A 153 18.79 5.19 14.75
C ARG A 153 20.07 5.39 13.94
N GLY A 154 20.11 6.42 13.11
CA GLY A 154 21.22 6.68 12.16
C GLY A 154 21.04 6.07 10.77
N ARG A 155 20.05 5.21 10.54
CA ARG A 155 19.75 4.59 9.23
C ARG A 155 18.72 5.36 8.40
N LYS A 156 18.37 6.59 8.80
CA LYS A 156 17.42 7.45 8.05
C LYS A 156 17.76 7.57 6.55
N PRO A 157 19.01 7.82 6.14
CA PRO A 157 19.34 7.88 4.72
C PRO A 157 19.04 6.57 3.99
N PHE A 158 19.31 5.44 4.64
CA PHE A 158 19.03 4.12 4.07
C PHE A 158 17.52 3.85 3.97
N PHE A 159 16.74 4.24 4.99
CA PHE A 159 15.27 4.17 4.96
C PHE A 159 14.72 4.97 3.77
N ILE A 160 15.19 6.20 3.59
CA ILE A 160 14.79 7.07 2.47
C ILE A 160 15.16 6.41 1.14
N ALA A 161 16.42 5.98 0.98
CA ALA A 161 16.90 5.37 -0.25
C ALA A 161 16.09 4.11 -0.61
N MET A 162 15.85 3.19 0.34
CA MET A 162 15.07 1.98 0.11
C MET A 162 13.62 2.28 -0.26
N THR A 163 13.00 3.27 0.39
CA THR A 163 11.62 3.66 0.08
C THR A 163 11.51 4.27 -1.32
N VAL A 164 12.47 5.13 -1.68
CA VAL A 164 12.53 5.74 -3.03
C VAL A 164 12.76 4.68 -4.09
N ILE A 165 13.74 3.78 -3.89
CA ILE A 165 14.03 2.69 -4.82
C ILE A 165 12.81 1.78 -5.00
N ALA A 166 12.16 1.37 -3.90
CA ALA A 166 10.97 0.54 -3.96
C ALA A 166 9.82 1.24 -4.73
N GLY A 167 9.63 2.55 -4.50
CA GLY A 167 8.65 3.36 -5.24
C GLY A 167 8.95 3.47 -6.73
N ILE A 168 10.21 3.69 -7.09
CA ILE A 168 10.66 3.76 -8.50
C ILE A 168 10.48 2.38 -9.18
N LEU A 169 10.86 1.29 -8.53
CA LEU A 169 10.71 -0.05 -9.09
C LEU A 169 9.23 -0.41 -9.28
N PHE A 170 8.37 -0.04 -8.33
CA PHE A 170 6.95 -0.27 -8.44
C PHE A 170 6.31 0.53 -9.58
N ALA A 171 6.61 1.81 -9.69
CA ALA A 171 6.15 2.64 -10.80
C ALA A 171 6.74 2.17 -12.14
N GLY A 172 8.01 1.81 -12.16
CA GLY A 172 8.72 1.29 -13.32
C GLY A 172 8.12 -0.01 -13.87
N ARG A 173 7.61 -0.90 -13.00
CA ARG A 173 6.88 -2.10 -13.42
C ARG A 173 5.70 -1.75 -14.35
N PHE A 174 4.87 -0.78 -13.99
CA PHE A 174 3.73 -0.37 -14.82
C PHE A 174 4.18 0.30 -16.11
N ILE A 175 5.23 1.11 -16.05
CA ILE A 175 5.83 1.76 -17.22
C ILE A 175 6.34 0.71 -18.21
N LEU A 176 7.09 -0.27 -17.73
CA LEU A 176 7.65 -1.34 -18.56
C LEU A 176 6.55 -2.25 -19.14
N LEU A 177 5.52 -2.58 -18.36
CA LEU A 177 4.38 -3.37 -18.83
C LEU A 177 3.60 -2.63 -19.93
N ASP A 178 3.43 -1.31 -19.80
CA ASP A 178 2.74 -0.51 -20.81
C ASP A 178 3.53 -0.48 -22.12
N TYR A 179 4.85 -0.27 -22.08
CA TYR A 179 5.71 -0.32 -23.25
C TYR A 179 5.79 -1.71 -23.89
N SER A 180 5.91 -2.76 -23.09
CA SER A 180 5.98 -4.14 -23.61
C SER A 180 4.66 -4.53 -24.29
N THR A 181 3.52 -4.14 -23.72
CA THR A 181 2.20 -4.42 -24.31
C THR A 181 2.03 -3.67 -25.63
N GLN A 182 2.47 -2.41 -25.72
CA GLN A 182 2.43 -1.64 -26.95
C GLN A 182 3.35 -2.25 -28.02
N ALA A 183 4.57 -2.66 -27.64
CA ALA A 183 5.50 -3.32 -28.54
C ALA A 183 4.96 -4.65 -29.07
N LEU A 184 4.36 -5.49 -28.20
CA LEU A 184 3.76 -6.77 -28.60
C LEU A 184 2.56 -6.58 -29.56
N LYS A 185 1.68 -5.60 -29.28
CA LYS A 185 0.58 -5.27 -30.20
C LYS A 185 1.10 -4.81 -31.54
N ALA A 186 2.12 -3.98 -31.56
CA ALA A 186 2.74 -3.51 -32.78
C ALA A 186 3.40 -4.63 -33.59
N LEU A 187 4.04 -5.62 -32.91
CA LEU A 187 4.61 -6.82 -33.56
C LEU A 187 3.53 -7.75 -34.14
N GLY A 188 2.35 -7.83 -33.51
CA GLY A 188 1.24 -8.63 -34.00
C GLY A 188 0.52 -8.02 -35.22
N GLU A 189 0.61 -6.70 -35.40
CA GLU A 189 -0.05 -5.99 -36.49
C GLU A 189 0.76 -5.92 -37.80
N SER A 190 2.06 -6.25 -37.80
CA SER A 190 2.93 -6.09 -38.97
C SER A 190 4.05 -7.14 -39.04
N ALA A 191 3.93 -8.06 -39.97
CA ALA A 191 4.95 -9.07 -40.27
C ALA A 191 6.06 -8.58 -41.23
N SER A 192 6.30 -7.27 -41.40
CA SER A 192 7.29 -6.75 -42.33
C SER A 192 8.41 -5.96 -41.62
N ILE A 193 9.63 -6.10 -42.15
CA ILE A 193 10.89 -5.52 -41.63
C ILE A 193 10.93 -3.98 -41.64
N SER A 194 10.05 -3.31 -42.40
CA SER A 194 9.84 -1.84 -42.35
C SER A 194 9.23 -1.32 -41.04
N PHE A 195 8.88 -2.21 -40.18
CA PHE A 195 8.19 -2.03 -38.90
C PHE A 195 9.06 -1.36 -37.82
N LEU A 196 10.34 -1.69 -37.69
CA LEU A 196 11.20 -1.20 -36.60
C LEU A 196 11.51 0.31 -36.69
N SER A 197 11.42 0.91 -37.86
CA SER A 197 11.65 2.35 -38.07
C SER A 197 10.44 3.26 -37.79
N GLY A 198 9.24 2.67 -37.60
CA GLY A 198 7.97 3.39 -37.49
C GLY A 198 7.22 3.27 -36.17
N ILE A 199 7.74 2.51 -35.18
CA ILE A 199 7.08 2.35 -33.88
C ILE A 199 7.06 3.68 -33.12
N LYS A 200 5.99 4.41 -33.23
CA LYS A 200 5.68 5.54 -32.34
C LYS A 200 5.07 4.96 -31.06
N LEU A 201 5.92 4.71 -30.07
CA LEU A 201 5.44 4.34 -28.73
C LEU A 201 4.53 5.47 -28.22
N LYS A 202 3.30 5.13 -27.86
CA LYS A 202 2.40 6.08 -27.19
C LYS A 202 3.02 6.54 -25.86
N PRO A 203 2.74 7.77 -25.42
CA PRO A 203 3.22 8.22 -24.12
C PRO A 203 2.77 7.24 -23.03
N VAL A 204 3.69 7.00 -22.06
CA VAL A 204 3.47 6.15 -20.89
C VAL A 204 2.14 6.48 -20.24
N SER A 205 1.37 5.48 -19.88
CA SER A 205 0.09 5.67 -19.21
C SER A 205 0.25 6.57 -17.99
N ASN A 206 -0.70 7.45 -17.74
CA ASN A 206 -0.70 8.32 -16.56
C ASN A 206 -0.68 7.50 -15.27
N TRP A 207 -1.20 6.27 -15.30
CA TRP A 207 -1.22 5.35 -14.18
C TRP A 207 0.18 5.04 -13.62
N GLY A 208 1.14 4.67 -14.45
CA GLY A 208 2.51 4.41 -14.01
C GLY A 208 3.17 5.64 -13.41
N LYS A 209 2.97 6.81 -14.01
CA LYS A 209 3.50 8.08 -13.52
C LYS A 209 2.90 8.50 -12.17
N THR A 210 1.60 8.28 -11.96
CA THR A 210 0.95 8.63 -10.71
C THR A 210 1.49 7.85 -9.52
N GLN A 211 1.98 6.62 -9.72
CA GLN A 211 2.56 5.82 -8.64
C GLN A 211 3.84 6.43 -8.03
N LEU A 212 4.59 7.24 -8.78
CA LEU A 212 5.77 7.94 -8.25
C LEU A 212 5.43 8.90 -7.11
N TRP A 213 4.20 9.44 -7.09
CA TRP A 213 3.75 10.35 -6.03
C TRP A 213 3.64 9.68 -4.66
N ALA A 214 3.67 8.36 -4.58
CA ALA A 214 3.77 7.62 -3.32
C ALA A 214 5.04 8.02 -2.52
N ILE A 215 6.12 8.43 -3.19
CA ILE A 215 7.37 8.91 -2.56
C ILE A 215 7.11 10.17 -1.73
N ALA A 216 6.13 11.01 -2.10
CA ALA A 216 5.77 12.21 -1.37
C ALA A 216 5.20 11.92 0.04
N ALA A 217 4.96 10.66 0.40
CA ALA A 217 4.65 10.25 1.77
C ALA A 217 5.85 10.36 2.73
N LEU A 218 7.09 10.32 2.21
CA LEU A 218 8.31 10.32 3.03
C LEU A 218 8.42 11.49 4.01
N PRO A 219 8.21 12.76 3.62
CA PRO A 219 8.25 13.88 4.57
C PRO A 219 7.32 13.69 5.76
N PHE A 220 6.10 13.20 5.52
CA PHE A 220 5.11 12.98 6.57
C PHE A 220 5.55 11.85 7.53
N ILE A 221 6.10 10.77 7.00
CA ILE A 221 6.60 9.64 7.79
C ILE A 221 7.82 10.08 8.62
N LEU A 222 8.75 10.85 8.05
CA LEU A 222 9.96 11.33 8.74
C LEU A 222 9.65 12.34 9.85
N LEU A 223 8.55 13.08 9.72
CA LEU A 223 8.05 14.01 10.75
C LEU A 223 7.26 13.32 11.86
N TYR A 224 7.01 12.03 11.76
CA TYR A 224 6.34 11.29 12.83
C TYR A 224 7.23 11.15 14.06
N ASN A 225 6.66 11.42 15.24
CA ASN A 225 7.39 11.42 16.53
C ASN A 225 7.17 10.17 17.39
N GLY A 226 6.49 9.16 16.87
CA GLY A 226 6.20 7.92 17.60
C GLY A 226 4.99 7.99 18.55
N GLU A 227 4.43 9.17 18.82
CA GLU A 227 3.34 9.37 19.77
C GLU A 227 1.96 9.12 19.16
N ARG A 228 1.00 8.76 20.00
CA ARG A 228 -0.40 8.56 19.56
C ARG A 228 -1.10 9.86 19.16
N GLY A 229 -0.77 10.98 19.82
CA GLY A 229 -1.40 12.28 19.63
C GLY A 229 -2.73 12.47 20.36
N VAL A 230 -3.21 11.45 21.07
CA VAL A 230 -4.44 11.49 21.91
C VAL A 230 -4.21 10.70 23.18
N ASN A 231 -4.52 11.33 24.30
CA ASN A 231 -4.49 10.67 25.62
C ASN A 231 -5.90 10.23 26.01
N ILE A 232 -6.28 9.01 25.62
CA ILE A 232 -7.60 8.46 25.93
C ILE A 232 -7.48 7.55 27.14
N LYS A 233 -7.99 8.01 28.29
CA LYS A 233 -7.97 7.25 29.56
C LYS A 233 -8.97 6.08 29.57
N SER A 234 -10.16 6.28 29.02
CA SER A 234 -11.21 5.25 28.99
C SER A 234 -10.85 4.11 28.03
N PRO A 235 -10.91 2.82 28.46
CA PRO A 235 -10.68 1.67 27.59
C PRO A 235 -11.69 1.57 26.44
N ILE A 236 -12.94 1.95 26.70
CA ILE A 236 -14.03 1.93 25.70
C ILE A 236 -13.76 2.96 24.61
N LEU A 237 -13.47 4.21 24.99
CA LEU A 237 -13.15 5.28 24.03
C LEU A 237 -11.87 4.96 23.23
N ARG A 238 -10.90 4.26 23.84
CA ARG A 238 -9.71 3.80 23.14
C ARG A 238 -10.03 2.77 22.05
N LYS A 239 -10.94 1.84 22.35
CA LYS A 239 -11.43 0.89 21.33
C LYS A 239 -12.22 1.61 20.24
N LEU A 240 -13.15 2.50 20.58
CA LEU A 240 -13.90 3.29 19.61
C LEU A 240 -12.96 4.09 18.68
N TYR A 241 -11.97 4.78 19.24
CA TYR A 241 -10.94 5.48 18.47
C TYR A 241 -10.15 4.52 17.55
N GLN A 242 -9.84 3.33 18.01
CA GLN A 242 -9.14 2.35 17.18
C GLN A 242 -10.03 1.86 16.03
N TYR A 243 -11.27 1.50 16.31
CA TYR A 243 -12.20 0.97 15.31
C TYR A 243 -12.71 2.03 14.34
N SER A 244 -12.75 3.33 14.71
CA SER A 244 -13.16 4.38 13.78
C SER A 244 -12.31 4.44 12.51
N PHE A 245 -11.00 4.21 12.60
CA PHE A 245 -10.12 4.17 11.45
C PHE A 245 -10.28 2.90 10.59
N TYR A 246 -10.66 1.76 11.20
CA TYR A 246 -11.01 0.57 10.42
C TYR A 246 -12.34 0.73 9.70
N LEU A 247 -13.34 1.33 10.36
CA LEU A 247 -14.65 1.59 9.78
C LEU A 247 -14.62 2.68 8.72
N PHE A 248 -13.70 3.63 8.81
CA PHE A 248 -13.55 4.68 7.81
C PHE A 248 -13.40 4.08 6.40
N TYR A 249 -12.63 2.99 6.27
CA TYR A 249 -12.36 2.38 4.97
C TYR A 249 -13.65 1.89 4.27
N PRO A 250 -14.47 1.02 4.82
CA PRO A 250 -15.71 0.62 4.16
C PRO A 250 -16.73 1.75 4.07
N LEU A 251 -16.81 2.65 5.06
CA LEU A 251 -17.83 3.71 5.07
C LEU A 251 -17.62 4.75 3.97
N HIS A 252 -16.40 5.25 3.77
CA HIS A 252 -16.17 6.24 2.72
C HIS A 252 -16.37 5.64 1.31
N LEU A 253 -16.01 4.36 1.11
CA LEU A 253 -16.29 3.65 -0.14
C LEU A 253 -17.79 3.51 -0.39
N LEU A 254 -18.57 3.18 0.65
CA LEU A 254 -20.02 3.10 0.55
C LEU A 254 -20.64 4.45 0.18
N ILE A 255 -20.20 5.53 0.82
CA ILE A 255 -20.69 6.89 0.52
C ILE A 255 -20.38 7.25 -0.94
N ILE A 256 -19.13 7.03 -1.39
CA ILE A 256 -18.75 7.30 -2.79
C ILE A 256 -19.59 6.45 -3.74
N ALA A 257 -19.76 5.16 -3.47
CA ALA A 257 -20.54 4.26 -4.31
C ALA A 257 -22.00 4.71 -4.44
N LEU A 258 -22.61 5.18 -3.34
CA LEU A 258 -23.97 5.71 -3.35
C LEU A 258 -24.11 7.02 -4.15
N ILE A 259 -23.09 7.89 -4.12
CA ILE A 259 -23.10 9.16 -4.87
C ILE A 259 -22.88 8.93 -6.38
N VAL A 260 -21.98 8.01 -6.72
CA VAL A 260 -21.58 7.80 -8.13
C VAL A 260 -22.59 6.95 -8.91
N ARG A 261 -23.34 6.09 -8.23
CA ARG A 261 -24.29 5.17 -8.87
C ARG A 261 -25.75 5.64 -8.84
N HIS A 262 -26.01 6.77 -8.20
CA HIS A 262 -27.28 7.49 -8.28
C HIS A 262 -27.16 8.75 -9.12
#